data_3702b0c505f97f30451d5ce16ea12c77
#
_entry.id   3702b0c505f97f30451d5ce16ea12c77
#
_cell.length_a   1.000
_cell.length_b   1.000
_cell.length_c   1.000
_cell.angle_alpha   90.00
_cell.angle_beta   90.00
_cell.angle_gamma   90.00
#
_symmetry.space_group_name_H-M   'P 1'
#
loop_
_entity.id
_entity.type
_entity.pdbx_description
1 polymer ?
#
loop_
_entity_poly.entity_id
_entity_poly.type
_entity_poly.pdbx_seq_one_letter_code
_entity_poly.pdbx_strand_id
1 'polypeptide(L)'
;MARSRITGSSIARVALLAVCFTLFAHSLGGKSPDARDADRAAINAVLKKQQTAWNRGDVEAFLTGYWRSPELTFSGSNGVARGWDGVVARYKKNYPDRDAMGELTFSDLEMRFLGPEAALVLGQWHLKRDTAGDIGGVFTLVWQKFPDGWRIIHDHTSTVSFPQPNP
;
A
#
# COMPACT_ATOMS: atom_id res chain seq x y z
N MET A 1 33.13 -90.75 25.80
CA MET A 1 32.23 -91.05 24.66
C MET A 1 31.29 -89.90 24.46
N ALA A 2 31.06 -89.57 23.17
CA ALA A 2 30.03 -88.69 22.60
C ALA A 2 30.09 -87.21 22.98
N ARG A 3 30.54 -86.37 22.16
CA ARG A 3 29.94 -85.65 21.01
C ARG A 3 28.57 -84.98 21.35
N SER A 4 28.48 -83.65 21.33
CA SER A 4 27.57 -83.04 20.39
C SER A 4 27.80 -81.49 20.30
N ARG A 5 27.78 -81.03 19.14
CA ARG A 5 27.80 -79.69 18.63
C ARG A 5 26.53 -78.96 19.04
N ILE A 6 26.53 -77.65 19.16
CA ILE A 6 25.49 -76.84 18.57
C ILE A 6 26.03 -75.42 18.29
N THR A 7 25.93 -75.09 17.08
CA THR A 7 26.05 -73.74 16.49
C THR A 7 24.80 -72.93 16.79
N GLY A 8 24.95 -71.70 17.11
CA GLY A 8 23.84 -70.73 17.24
C GLY A 8 24.31 -69.32 16.98
N SER A 9 24.33 -68.98 15.71
CA SER A 9 24.61 -67.63 15.25
C SER A 9 23.42 -66.69 15.60
N SER A 10 23.61 -65.78 16.52
CA SER A 10 22.63 -64.70 16.77
C SER A 10 22.98 -63.49 15.91
N ILE A 11 22.21 -63.34 14.84
CA ILE A 11 22.24 -62.19 13.98
C ILE A 11 21.55 -61.04 14.73
N ALA A 12 22.34 -60.09 15.23
CA ALA A 12 21.83 -58.85 15.78
C ALA A 12 21.24 -57.99 14.63
N ARG A 13 19.93 -57.87 14.58
CA ARG A 13 19.25 -56.93 13.70
C ARG A 13 19.44 -55.53 14.22
N VAL A 14 20.34 -54.77 13.62
CA VAL A 14 20.47 -53.33 13.79
C VAL A 14 19.27 -52.67 13.05
N ALA A 15 18.29 -52.21 13.80
CA ALA A 15 17.21 -51.41 13.27
C ALA A 15 17.73 -50.01 13.02
N LEU A 16 17.97 -49.70 11.73
CA LEU A 16 18.32 -48.34 11.28
C LEU A 16 17.07 -47.48 11.34
N LEU A 17 16.91 -46.68 12.41
CA LEU A 17 15.90 -45.63 12.50
C LEU A 17 16.31 -44.49 11.58
N ALA A 18 15.75 -44.48 10.37
CA ALA A 18 15.81 -43.32 9.48
C ALA A 18 14.91 -42.21 10.07
N VAL A 19 15.52 -41.27 10.78
CA VAL A 19 14.87 -40.01 11.19
C VAL A 19 14.72 -39.17 9.93
N CYS A 20 13.55 -39.21 9.30
CA CYS A 20 13.16 -38.23 8.29
C CYS A 20 13.01 -36.88 8.94
N PHE A 21 14.08 -36.08 8.90
CA PHE A 21 14.03 -34.64 9.19
C PHE A 21 13.33 -33.98 8.00
N THR A 22 12.00 -33.90 8.06
CA THR A 22 11.25 -33.03 7.16
C THR A 22 11.59 -31.58 7.50
N LEU A 23 12.51 -31.02 6.73
CA LEU A 23 12.75 -29.57 6.71
C LEU A 23 11.45 -28.88 6.27
N PHE A 24 10.65 -28.47 7.24
CA PHE A 24 9.57 -27.53 7.01
C PHE A 24 10.23 -26.19 6.71
N ALA A 25 10.56 -25.98 5.43
CA ALA A 25 10.94 -24.67 4.95
C ALA A 25 9.72 -23.75 5.14
N HIS A 26 9.70 -23.01 6.23
CA HIS A 26 8.79 -21.87 6.38
C HIS A 26 9.20 -20.89 5.28
N SER A 27 8.50 -20.95 4.15
CA SER A 27 8.54 -19.91 3.16
C SER A 27 8.06 -18.64 3.87
N LEU A 28 9.00 -17.80 4.27
CA LEU A 28 8.72 -16.39 4.62
C LEU A 28 8.08 -15.82 3.38
N GLY A 29 6.75 -15.62 3.43
CA GLY A 29 5.88 -15.29 2.30
C GLY A 29 6.14 -13.92 1.69
N GLY A 30 7.37 -13.70 1.23
CA GLY A 30 7.73 -12.56 0.39
C GLY A 30 7.29 -12.84 -1.04
N LYS A 31 6.56 -11.93 -1.67
CA LYS A 31 6.28 -12.00 -3.10
C LYS A 31 7.59 -11.98 -3.90
N SER A 32 7.57 -12.65 -5.06
CA SER A 32 8.66 -12.57 -6.04
C SER A 32 8.88 -11.11 -6.49
N PRO A 33 10.09 -10.73 -6.95
CA PRO A 33 10.35 -9.41 -7.52
C PRO A 33 9.33 -9.01 -8.59
N ASP A 34 9.00 -9.89 -9.53
CA ASP A 34 8.00 -9.64 -10.59
C ASP A 34 6.61 -9.31 -10.04
N ALA A 35 6.18 -9.99 -8.96
CA ALA A 35 4.89 -9.69 -8.33
C ALA A 35 4.89 -8.34 -7.61
N ARG A 36 6.03 -7.90 -7.07
CA ARG A 36 6.18 -6.56 -6.48
C ARG A 36 6.19 -5.45 -7.52
N ASP A 37 6.79 -5.69 -8.68
CA ASP A 37 6.80 -4.73 -9.78
C ASP A 37 5.39 -4.55 -10.36
N ALA A 38 4.62 -5.63 -10.49
CA ALA A 38 3.21 -5.56 -10.85
C ALA A 38 2.37 -4.78 -9.83
N ASP A 39 2.57 -5.00 -8.53
CA ASP A 39 1.89 -4.26 -7.47
C ASP A 39 2.28 -2.77 -7.48
N ARG A 40 3.56 -2.45 -7.71
CA ARG A 40 4.04 -1.06 -7.87
C ARG A 40 3.37 -0.38 -9.05
N ALA A 41 3.33 -1.04 -10.19
CA ALA A 41 2.66 -0.53 -11.38
C ALA A 41 1.17 -0.30 -11.14
N ALA A 42 0.49 -1.20 -10.42
CA ALA A 42 -0.92 -1.06 -10.07
C ALA A 42 -1.19 0.15 -9.16
N ILE A 43 -0.39 0.38 -8.12
CA ILE A 43 -0.51 1.56 -7.25
C ILE A 43 -0.26 2.85 -8.04
N ASN A 44 0.79 2.89 -8.86
CA ASN A 44 1.08 4.04 -9.72
C ASN A 44 -0.07 4.33 -10.70
N ALA A 45 -0.71 3.28 -11.24
CA ALA A 45 -1.87 3.44 -12.12
C ALA A 45 -3.07 4.08 -11.39
N VAL A 46 -3.31 3.73 -10.12
CA VAL A 46 -4.35 4.38 -9.29
C VAL A 46 -4.02 5.85 -9.08
N LEU A 47 -2.78 6.20 -8.68
CA LEU A 47 -2.37 7.60 -8.50
C LEU A 47 -2.51 8.41 -9.78
N LYS A 48 -2.08 7.85 -10.92
CA LYS A 48 -2.26 8.52 -12.23
C LYS A 48 -3.73 8.72 -12.58
N LYS A 49 -4.58 7.72 -12.31
CA LYS A 49 -6.04 7.83 -12.52
C LYS A 49 -6.64 8.92 -11.64
N GLN A 50 -6.22 9.00 -10.37
CA GLN A 50 -6.64 10.05 -9.45
C GLN A 50 -6.24 11.44 -9.96
N GLN A 51 -4.98 11.65 -10.34
CA GLN A 51 -4.51 12.92 -10.89
C GLN A 51 -5.30 13.32 -12.16
N THR A 52 -5.54 12.35 -13.05
CA THR A 52 -6.32 12.59 -14.27
C THR A 52 -7.77 12.96 -13.96
N ALA A 53 -8.41 12.29 -13.00
CA ALA A 53 -9.78 12.59 -12.58
C ALA A 53 -9.88 13.98 -11.95
N TRP A 54 -8.95 14.32 -11.05
CA TRP A 54 -8.86 15.64 -10.44
C TRP A 54 -8.75 16.74 -11.48
N ASN A 55 -7.83 16.59 -12.44
CA ASN A 55 -7.56 17.60 -13.47
C ASN A 55 -8.73 17.77 -14.46
N ARG A 56 -9.71 16.86 -14.45
CA ARG A 56 -11.01 17.03 -15.15
C ARG A 56 -12.10 17.62 -14.26
N GLY A 57 -11.83 17.85 -12.98
CA GLY A 57 -12.83 18.31 -12.01
C GLY A 57 -13.70 17.19 -11.42
N ASP A 58 -13.33 15.95 -11.63
CA ASP A 58 -14.10 14.78 -11.21
C ASP A 58 -13.60 14.25 -9.85
N VAL A 59 -14.05 14.91 -8.77
CA VAL A 59 -13.70 14.54 -7.39
C VAL A 59 -14.19 13.13 -7.06
N GLU A 60 -15.33 12.70 -7.60
CA GLU A 60 -15.87 11.37 -7.31
C GLU A 60 -15.00 10.27 -7.92
N ALA A 61 -14.56 10.45 -9.16
CA ALA A 61 -13.61 9.53 -9.78
C ALA A 61 -12.23 9.56 -9.09
N PHE A 62 -11.77 10.72 -8.62
CA PHE A 62 -10.56 10.83 -7.79
C PHE A 62 -10.67 9.97 -6.53
N LEU A 63 -11.80 10.05 -5.84
CA LEU A 63 -12.04 9.32 -4.60
C LEU A 63 -12.12 7.79 -4.79
N THR A 64 -12.31 7.28 -6.01
CA THR A 64 -12.29 5.81 -6.25
C THR A 64 -10.96 5.14 -5.93
N GLY A 65 -9.87 5.90 -5.77
CA GLY A 65 -8.59 5.41 -5.29
C GLY A 65 -8.59 5.05 -3.80
N TYR A 66 -9.55 5.54 -3.04
CA TYR A 66 -9.68 5.26 -1.61
C TYR A 66 -10.60 4.07 -1.34
N TRP A 67 -10.39 3.43 -0.22
CA TRP A 67 -11.21 2.33 0.27
C TRP A 67 -12.58 2.85 0.73
N ARG A 68 -13.65 2.32 0.15
CA ARG A 68 -15.02 2.71 0.52
C ARG A 68 -15.46 1.96 1.79
N SER A 69 -15.06 2.47 2.95
CA SER A 69 -15.27 1.85 4.25
C SER A 69 -15.50 2.88 5.34
N PRO A 70 -16.24 2.56 6.42
CA PRO A 70 -16.28 3.37 7.63
C PRO A 70 -14.93 3.46 8.35
N GLU A 71 -13.98 2.57 8.06
CA GLU A 71 -12.65 2.54 8.66
C GLU A 71 -11.62 3.40 7.93
N LEU A 72 -11.95 3.93 6.74
CA LEU A 72 -11.09 4.88 6.04
C LEU A 72 -10.77 6.08 6.93
N THR A 73 -9.51 6.52 6.93
CA THR A 73 -9.10 7.71 7.68
C THR A 73 -8.32 8.67 6.80
N PHE A 74 -8.57 9.95 6.98
CA PHE A 74 -7.81 11.04 6.37
C PHE A 74 -7.39 12.03 7.45
N SER A 75 -6.08 12.16 7.69
CA SER A 75 -5.47 13.10 8.63
C SER A 75 -4.93 14.32 7.88
N GLY A 76 -5.16 15.51 8.39
CA GLY A 76 -4.64 16.74 7.83
C GLY A 76 -4.80 17.91 8.79
N SER A 77 -4.55 19.15 8.34
CA SER A 77 -4.57 20.37 9.15
C SER A 77 -5.88 20.57 9.95
N ASN A 78 -7.00 20.09 9.44
CA ASN A 78 -8.33 20.19 10.09
C ASN A 78 -8.69 18.94 10.91
N GLY A 79 -7.69 18.16 11.36
CA GLY A 79 -7.89 16.94 12.13
C GLY A 79 -8.15 15.72 11.26
N VAL A 80 -8.79 14.69 11.85
CA VAL A 80 -9.00 13.39 11.22
C VAL A 80 -10.44 13.25 10.77
N ALA A 81 -10.65 13.15 9.45
CA ALA A 81 -11.91 12.68 8.88
C ALA A 81 -11.93 11.15 8.92
N ARG A 82 -13.08 10.58 9.31
CA ARG A 82 -13.28 9.14 9.43
C ARG A 82 -14.43 8.67 8.54
N GLY A 83 -14.23 7.49 7.97
CA GLY A 83 -15.17 6.86 7.07
C GLY A 83 -15.20 7.54 5.68
N TRP A 84 -15.67 6.78 4.70
CA TRP A 84 -15.82 7.25 3.33
C TRP A 84 -16.59 8.57 3.23
N ASP A 85 -17.76 8.67 3.87
CA ASP A 85 -18.62 9.84 3.77
C ASP A 85 -17.96 11.07 4.40
N GLY A 86 -17.20 10.89 5.50
CA GLY A 86 -16.44 11.96 6.13
C GLY A 86 -15.33 12.49 5.23
N VAL A 87 -14.64 11.61 4.51
CA VAL A 87 -13.60 11.99 3.55
C VAL A 87 -14.22 12.69 2.34
N VAL A 88 -15.33 12.18 1.79
CA VAL A 88 -16.07 12.83 0.70
C VAL A 88 -16.52 14.24 1.08
N ALA A 89 -17.13 14.40 2.26
CA ALA A 89 -17.58 15.69 2.75
C ALA A 89 -16.41 16.68 2.88
N ARG A 90 -15.25 16.21 3.37
CA ARG A 90 -14.04 17.02 3.48
C ARG A 90 -13.58 17.52 2.10
N TYR A 91 -13.49 16.65 1.10
CA TYR A 91 -13.08 17.05 -0.25
C TYR A 91 -14.06 18.04 -0.88
N LYS A 92 -15.36 17.79 -0.81
CA LYS A 92 -16.40 18.70 -1.34
C LYS A 92 -16.39 20.07 -0.65
N LYS A 93 -16.10 20.12 0.65
CA LYS A 93 -15.97 21.37 1.39
C LYS A 93 -14.75 22.17 1.00
N ASN A 94 -13.59 21.51 0.84
CA ASN A 94 -12.32 22.18 0.60
C ASN A 94 -12.12 22.57 -0.88
N TYR A 95 -12.79 21.86 -1.78
CA TYR A 95 -12.66 21.99 -3.24
C TYR A 95 -14.04 22.08 -3.90
N PRO A 96 -14.78 23.17 -3.64
CA PRO A 96 -16.17 23.31 -4.11
C PRO A 96 -16.30 23.52 -5.61
N ASP A 97 -15.25 23.99 -6.27
CA ASP A 97 -15.22 24.35 -7.68
C ASP A 97 -13.85 24.11 -8.32
N ARG A 98 -13.75 24.39 -9.61
CA ARG A 98 -12.51 24.21 -10.39
C ARG A 98 -11.38 25.17 -9.98
N ASP A 99 -11.70 26.36 -9.56
CA ASP A 99 -10.69 27.36 -9.12
C ASP A 99 -10.04 26.91 -7.81
N ALA A 100 -10.84 26.38 -6.88
CA ALA A 100 -10.32 25.79 -5.64
C ALA A 100 -9.52 24.51 -5.89
N MET A 101 -9.92 23.68 -6.86
CA MET A 101 -9.23 22.44 -7.22
C MET A 101 -7.87 22.71 -7.88
N GLY A 102 -7.81 23.61 -8.85
CA GLY A 102 -6.61 23.80 -9.67
C GLY A 102 -6.20 22.56 -10.45
N GLU A 103 -4.94 22.53 -10.88
CA GLU A 103 -4.30 21.41 -11.57
C GLU A 103 -3.39 20.65 -10.61
N LEU A 104 -3.69 19.36 -10.39
CA LEU A 104 -2.95 18.47 -9.49
C LEU A 104 -1.75 17.84 -10.18
N THR A 105 -0.61 17.90 -9.51
CA THR A 105 0.58 17.11 -9.83
C THR A 105 1.04 16.36 -8.60
N PHE A 106 1.34 15.06 -8.77
CA PHE A 106 2.07 14.27 -7.79
C PHE A 106 3.53 14.15 -8.21
N SER A 107 4.45 14.28 -7.24
CA SER A 107 5.90 14.12 -7.47
C SER A 107 6.58 13.39 -6.31
N ASP A 108 7.85 13.06 -6.49
CA ASP A 108 8.74 12.47 -5.47
C ASP A 108 8.13 11.26 -4.78
N LEU A 109 7.56 10.34 -5.58
CA LEU A 109 6.88 9.16 -5.08
C LEU A 109 7.88 8.11 -4.62
N GLU A 110 7.89 7.83 -3.33
CA GLU A 110 8.64 6.75 -2.71
C GLU A 110 7.68 5.67 -2.22
N MET A 111 7.86 4.43 -2.71
CA MET A 111 6.98 3.31 -2.37
C MET A 111 7.74 2.23 -1.62
N ARG A 112 7.21 1.82 -0.47
CA ARG A 112 7.70 0.72 0.35
C ARG A 112 6.59 -0.30 0.60
N PHE A 113 6.83 -1.56 0.24
CA PHE A 113 5.93 -2.65 0.61
C PHE A 113 6.17 -3.08 2.05
N LEU A 114 5.10 -3.11 2.83
CA LEU A 114 5.10 -3.52 4.24
C LEU A 114 4.73 -5.01 4.42
N GLY A 115 4.29 -5.63 3.35
CA GLY A 115 3.87 -7.03 3.28
C GLY A 115 3.33 -7.38 1.90
N PRO A 116 2.73 -8.56 1.72
CA PRO A 116 2.17 -8.96 0.42
C PRO A 116 0.95 -8.16 0.00
N GLU A 117 0.24 -7.54 0.95
CA GLU A 117 -1.02 -6.83 0.72
C GLU A 117 -1.03 -5.41 1.29
N ALA A 118 0.12 -4.92 1.77
CA ALA A 118 0.24 -3.59 2.34
C ALA A 118 1.43 -2.83 1.77
N ALA A 119 1.24 -1.54 1.51
CA ALA A 119 2.28 -0.63 1.08
C ALA A 119 2.12 0.74 1.73
N LEU A 120 3.23 1.46 1.81
CA LEU A 120 3.31 2.85 2.19
C LEU A 120 3.86 3.63 1.01
N VAL A 121 3.23 4.76 0.68
CA VAL A 121 3.71 5.69 -0.34
C VAL A 121 3.87 7.06 0.29
N LEU A 122 5.08 7.60 0.21
CA LEU A 122 5.36 9.00 0.46
C LEU A 122 5.35 9.73 -0.87
N GLY A 123 4.99 11.01 -0.85
CA GLY A 123 5.04 11.84 -2.05
C GLY A 123 4.73 13.30 -1.76
N GLN A 124 4.81 14.08 -2.80
CA GLN A 124 4.41 15.47 -2.79
C GLN A 124 3.18 15.65 -3.67
N TRP A 125 2.36 16.61 -3.31
CA TRP A 125 1.23 17.08 -4.10
C TRP A 125 1.34 18.59 -4.31
N HIS A 126 0.92 19.03 -5.48
CA HIS A 126 0.87 20.45 -5.83
C HIS A 126 -0.41 20.74 -6.61
N LEU A 127 -1.11 21.80 -6.24
CA LEU A 127 -2.23 22.36 -6.97
C LEU A 127 -1.82 23.71 -7.54
N LYS A 128 -1.70 23.77 -8.86
CA LYS A 128 -1.55 25.03 -9.57
C LYS A 128 -2.92 25.67 -9.69
N ARG A 129 -3.08 26.88 -9.16
CA ARG A 129 -4.35 27.60 -9.11
C ARG A 129 -4.17 29.03 -9.58
N ASP A 130 -4.95 29.44 -10.57
CA ASP A 130 -4.76 30.76 -11.21
C ASP A 130 -5.16 31.94 -10.32
N THR A 131 -6.22 31.79 -9.51
CA THR A 131 -6.78 32.87 -8.69
C THR A 131 -6.44 32.77 -7.21
N ALA A 132 -6.48 31.55 -6.64
CA ALA A 132 -6.27 31.34 -5.20
C ALA A 132 -4.79 31.17 -4.81
N GLY A 133 -3.87 31.23 -5.80
CA GLY A 133 -2.45 30.95 -5.60
C GLY A 133 -2.16 29.46 -5.39
N ASP A 134 -0.96 29.06 -5.71
CA ASP A 134 -0.52 27.66 -5.62
C ASP A 134 -0.51 27.16 -4.18
N ILE A 135 -0.85 25.89 -4.00
CA ILE A 135 -0.79 25.21 -2.71
C ILE A 135 -0.26 23.79 -2.93
N GLY A 136 0.45 23.27 -1.95
CA GLY A 136 0.95 21.91 -2.03
C GLY A 136 1.48 21.43 -0.70
N GLY A 137 2.08 20.27 -0.71
CA GLY A 137 2.63 19.68 0.50
C GLY A 137 3.10 18.26 0.29
N VAL A 138 3.21 17.56 1.39
CA VAL A 138 3.64 16.16 1.42
C VAL A 138 2.51 15.28 1.89
N PHE A 139 2.53 14.02 1.48
CA PHE A 139 1.58 13.02 1.95
C PHE A 139 2.26 11.71 2.30
N THR A 140 1.59 10.97 3.17
CA THR A 140 1.86 9.57 3.48
C THR A 140 0.58 8.80 3.27
N LEU A 141 0.58 7.87 2.31
CA LEU A 141 -0.56 7.01 2.02
C LEU A 141 -0.26 5.59 2.47
N VAL A 142 -1.18 5.00 3.23
CA VAL A 142 -1.18 3.56 3.51
C VAL A 142 -2.14 2.87 2.56
N TRP A 143 -1.64 1.86 1.89
CA TRP A 143 -2.35 1.10 0.87
C TRP A 143 -2.59 -0.32 1.32
N GLN A 144 -3.75 -0.84 0.96
CA GLN A 144 -4.09 -2.26 1.10
C GLN A 144 -4.52 -2.84 -0.25
N LYS A 145 -4.11 -4.09 -0.49
CA LYS A 145 -4.53 -4.86 -1.65
C LYS A 145 -5.80 -5.63 -1.33
N PHE A 146 -6.83 -5.39 -2.12
CA PHE A 146 -8.11 -6.10 -2.10
C PHE A 146 -8.23 -7.00 -3.35
N PRO A 147 -9.24 -7.90 -3.42
CA PRO A 147 -9.47 -8.72 -4.61
C PRO A 147 -9.67 -7.91 -5.89
N ASP A 148 -10.21 -6.69 -5.78
CA ASP A 148 -10.46 -5.75 -6.88
C ASP A 148 -9.36 -4.71 -7.10
N GLY A 149 -8.23 -4.82 -6.39
CA GLY A 149 -7.03 -4.00 -6.54
C GLY A 149 -6.59 -3.22 -5.30
N TRP A 150 -5.63 -2.35 -5.50
CA TRP A 150 -5.07 -1.53 -4.43
C TRP A 150 -5.96 -0.33 -4.11
N ARG A 151 -6.14 -0.03 -2.80
CA ARG A 151 -6.88 1.14 -2.30
C ARG A 151 -6.13 1.82 -1.17
N ILE A 152 -6.27 3.14 -1.07
CA ILE A 152 -5.79 3.93 0.05
C ILE A 152 -6.72 3.69 1.24
N ILE A 153 -6.18 3.20 2.36
CA ILE A 153 -6.92 2.98 3.61
C ILE A 153 -6.65 4.07 4.65
N HIS A 154 -5.54 4.78 4.52
CA HIS A 154 -5.20 5.95 5.32
C HIS A 154 -4.45 6.97 4.47
N ASP A 155 -4.77 8.23 4.66
CA ASP A 155 -4.09 9.39 4.08
C ASP A 155 -3.69 10.35 5.20
N HIS A 156 -2.42 10.71 5.25
CA HIS A 156 -1.95 11.84 6.04
C HIS A 156 -1.33 12.85 5.10
N THR A 157 -1.98 13.98 4.96
CA THR A 157 -1.57 15.07 4.09
C THR A 157 -1.33 16.34 4.89
N SER A 158 -0.15 16.93 4.72
CA SER A 158 0.19 18.24 5.26
C SER A 158 0.42 19.25 4.14
N THR A 159 0.20 20.51 4.47
CA THR A 159 0.46 21.65 3.57
C THR A 159 1.81 22.25 3.92
N VAL A 160 2.61 22.57 2.91
CA VAL A 160 3.82 23.38 3.05
C VAL A 160 3.58 24.74 2.36
N SER A 161 4.14 25.79 2.91
CA SER A 161 4.10 27.11 2.26
C SER A 161 5.16 27.12 1.16
N PHE A 162 4.73 27.40 -0.07
CA PHE A 162 5.66 27.73 -1.15
C PHE A 162 6.01 29.22 -1.06
N PRO A 163 7.29 29.62 -1.26
CA PRO A 163 7.63 31.03 -1.44
C PRO A 163 6.81 31.58 -2.61
N GLN A 164 6.01 32.61 -2.35
CA GLN A 164 5.35 33.31 -3.44
C GLN A 164 6.45 34.04 -4.25
N PRO A 165 6.40 34.02 -5.59
CA PRO A 165 7.29 34.89 -6.36
C PRO A 165 7.04 36.33 -5.89
N ASN A 166 8.14 37.01 -5.52
CA ASN A 166 8.06 38.45 -5.20
C ASN A 166 7.43 39.18 -6.39
N PRO A 167 6.49 40.11 -6.13
CA PRO A 167 5.86 40.92 -7.17
C PRO A 167 6.87 41.80 -7.92
#